data_7db8f9646b8d5351ec6b88e32e7d9642
#
_entry.id   7db8f9646b8d5351ec6b88e32e7d9642
#
_cell.length_a   1.000
_cell.length_b   1.000
_cell.length_c   1.000
_cell.angle_alpha   90.00
_cell.angle_beta   90.00
_cell.angle_gamma   90.00
#
_symmetry.space_group_name_H-M   'P 1'
#
loop_
_entity.id
_entity.type
_entity.pdbx_description
1 polymer ?
#
loop_
_entity_poly.entity_id
_entity_poly.type
_entity_poly.pdbx_seq_one_letter_code
_entity_poly.pdbx_strand_id
1 'polypeptide(L)'
;MRKITAPDLPATGLLDTHDRQREGVITERPPLAYPVALRALASCAATTARLLRQRRIHLPAGHVGTRLRFADGTSARVYRETVVDRGATKDPCVLVVEFRLRAVRGWGHAAFRWESLLNTPLFVGFPGFVSKLWLANDERGRYRGLYEWDGPRRAEDYARALWRVLALVSVPGSIHYTVLPGLRRDEVLARPPAMAGTAAADVPEWWRLTKVS
;
A
#
# COMPACT_ATOMS: atom_id res chain seq x y z
N MET A 1 33.36 -54.73 25.48
CA MET A 1 33.33 -53.27 25.27
C MET A 1 32.50 -52.95 24.05
N ARG A 2 31.22 -52.56 24.24
CA ARG A 2 30.34 -52.09 23.17
C ARG A 2 30.41 -50.57 23.13
N LYS A 3 30.83 -50.01 21.96
CA LYS A 3 30.74 -48.57 21.69
C LYS A 3 29.29 -48.21 21.44
N ILE A 4 28.76 -47.29 22.25
CA ILE A 4 27.47 -46.67 22.05
C ILE A 4 27.70 -45.48 21.13
N THR A 5 27.17 -45.56 19.92
CA THR A 5 27.14 -44.46 18.95
C THR A 5 25.95 -43.55 19.32
N ALA A 6 26.21 -42.27 19.51
CA ALA A 6 25.15 -41.25 19.75
C ALA A 6 24.29 -41.06 18.50
N PRO A 7 22.99 -40.82 18.63
CA PRO A 7 22.13 -40.53 17.49
C PRO A 7 22.41 -39.10 16.98
N ASP A 8 22.55 -38.99 15.66
CA ASP A 8 22.60 -37.74 14.92
C ASP A 8 21.30 -36.96 15.14
N LEU A 9 21.40 -35.79 15.72
CA LEU A 9 20.35 -34.78 15.76
C LEU A 9 20.19 -34.20 14.34
N PRO A 10 18.99 -34.14 13.79
CA PRO A 10 18.77 -33.46 12.52
C PRO A 10 19.06 -31.97 12.71
N ALA A 11 19.91 -31.42 11.86
CA ALA A 11 20.15 -30.01 11.74
C ALA A 11 18.81 -29.29 11.52
N THR A 12 18.36 -28.55 12.54
CA THR A 12 17.20 -27.69 12.44
C THR A 12 17.52 -26.63 11.39
N GLY A 13 16.96 -26.82 10.20
CA GLY A 13 17.11 -25.87 9.10
C GLY A 13 16.63 -24.50 9.56
N LEU A 14 17.52 -23.51 9.49
CA LEU A 14 17.14 -22.12 9.37
C LEU A 14 16.27 -22.00 8.12
N LEU A 15 14.97 -22.13 8.30
CA LEU A 15 14.00 -21.82 7.26
C LEU A 15 14.18 -20.34 6.92
N ASP A 16 14.62 -20.15 5.71
CA ASP A 16 14.96 -18.89 5.07
C ASP A 16 13.80 -17.91 5.27
N THR A 17 14.03 -16.84 6.04
CA THR A 17 13.06 -15.75 6.27
C THR A 17 12.66 -15.07 4.96
N HIS A 18 13.47 -15.23 3.90
CA HIS A 18 13.19 -14.72 2.56
C HIS A 18 12.11 -15.51 1.81
N ASP A 19 11.97 -16.80 2.05
CA ASP A 19 10.94 -17.62 1.38
C ASP A 19 9.54 -17.34 1.94
N ARG A 20 9.43 -17.02 3.24
CA ARG A 20 8.18 -16.58 3.86
C ARG A 20 7.64 -15.25 3.34
N GLN A 21 8.50 -14.35 2.85
CA GLN A 21 8.07 -13.08 2.26
C GLN A 21 7.48 -13.24 0.86
N ARG A 22 7.82 -14.30 0.13
CA ARG A 22 7.25 -14.61 -1.20
C ARG A 22 5.87 -15.26 -1.12
N GLU A 23 5.61 -16.07 -0.12
CA GLU A 23 4.30 -16.71 0.07
C GLU A 23 3.18 -15.75 0.51
N GLY A 24 3.52 -14.51 0.86
CA GLY A 24 2.59 -13.53 1.44
C GLY A 24 2.12 -12.42 0.52
N VAL A 25 2.69 -12.21 -0.68
CA VAL A 25 2.28 -11.10 -1.56
C VAL A 25 0.92 -11.38 -2.17
N ILE A 26 -0.08 -10.57 -1.82
CA ILE A 26 -1.42 -10.65 -2.42
C ILE A 26 -1.46 -9.75 -3.64
N THR A 27 -1.63 -10.38 -4.81
CA THR A 27 -1.76 -9.72 -6.10
C THR A 27 -3.23 -9.42 -6.44
N GLU A 28 -3.43 -8.68 -7.51
CA GLU A 28 -4.72 -8.17 -7.95
C GLU A 28 -5.81 -9.23 -8.08
N ARG A 29 -6.97 -8.92 -7.50
CA ARG A 29 -8.23 -9.62 -7.70
C ARG A 29 -9.25 -8.70 -8.37
N PRO A 30 -10.29 -9.25 -9.01
CA PRO A 30 -11.33 -8.44 -9.64
C PRO A 30 -11.95 -7.42 -8.67
N PRO A 31 -12.35 -6.24 -9.16
CA PRO A 31 -13.04 -5.25 -8.35
C PRO A 31 -14.35 -5.79 -7.78
N LEU A 32 -14.77 -5.27 -6.63
CA LEU A 32 -16.05 -5.64 -6.01
C LEU A 32 -17.23 -5.31 -6.93
N ALA A 33 -18.35 -6.02 -6.79
CA ALA A 33 -19.60 -5.66 -7.45
C ALA A 33 -20.02 -4.23 -7.03
N TYR A 34 -20.61 -3.46 -7.97
CA TYR A 34 -20.99 -2.06 -7.74
C TYR A 34 -21.79 -1.82 -6.45
N PRO A 35 -22.87 -2.57 -6.14
CA PRO A 35 -23.66 -2.31 -4.94
C PRO A 35 -22.85 -2.55 -3.65
N VAL A 36 -21.94 -3.53 -3.66
CA VAL A 36 -21.05 -3.81 -2.52
C VAL A 36 -20.03 -2.70 -2.34
N ALA A 37 -19.39 -2.25 -3.43
CA ALA A 37 -18.44 -1.16 -3.40
C ALA A 37 -19.09 0.15 -2.92
N LEU A 38 -20.25 0.52 -3.44
CA LEU A 38 -20.98 1.72 -3.04
C LEU A 38 -21.38 1.69 -1.56
N ARG A 39 -21.85 0.54 -1.05
CA ARG A 39 -22.17 0.38 0.38
C ARG A 39 -20.93 0.53 1.25
N ALA A 40 -19.81 -0.06 0.85
CA ALA A 40 -18.54 0.07 1.56
C ALA A 40 -18.07 1.53 1.60
N LEU A 41 -18.16 2.25 0.49
CA LEU A 41 -17.79 3.67 0.38
C LEU A 41 -18.72 4.56 1.24
N ALA A 42 -20.03 4.32 1.23
CA ALA A 42 -20.98 5.06 2.08
C ALA A 42 -20.69 4.85 3.57
N SER A 43 -20.44 3.60 3.98
CA SER A 43 -20.03 3.28 5.36
C SER A 43 -18.70 3.94 5.73
N CYS A 44 -17.75 3.97 4.80
CA CYS A 44 -16.49 4.66 4.96
C CYS A 44 -16.70 6.16 5.20
N ALA A 45 -17.50 6.83 4.38
CA ALA A 45 -17.78 8.25 4.52
C ALA A 45 -18.41 8.58 5.88
N ALA A 46 -19.40 7.81 6.33
CA ALA A 46 -20.02 7.97 7.64
C ALA A 46 -19.03 7.79 8.80
N THR A 47 -18.15 6.77 8.70
CA THR A 47 -17.10 6.53 9.69
C THR A 47 -16.06 7.65 9.69
N THR A 48 -15.68 8.16 8.51
CA THR A 48 -14.75 9.29 8.40
C THR A 48 -15.32 10.54 9.06
N ALA A 49 -16.59 10.86 8.83
CA ALA A 49 -17.24 12.00 9.49
C ALA A 49 -17.18 11.88 11.02
N ARG A 50 -17.40 10.68 11.57
CA ARG A 50 -17.25 10.41 13.00
C ARG A 50 -15.81 10.61 13.48
N LEU A 51 -14.82 10.09 12.76
CA LEU A 51 -13.38 10.23 13.09
C LEU A 51 -12.95 11.71 13.05
N LEU A 52 -13.43 12.49 12.08
CA LEU A 52 -13.18 13.93 12.00
C LEU A 52 -13.76 14.65 13.22
N ARG A 53 -15.02 14.36 13.59
CA ARG A 53 -15.63 14.95 14.79
C ARG A 53 -14.86 14.59 16.07
N GLN A 54 -14.26 13.39 16.12
CA GLN A 54 -13.44 12.93 17.24
C GLN A 54 -11.99 13.44 17.18
N ARG A 55 -11.62 14.21 16.17
CA ARG A 55 -10.25 14.72 15.93
C ARG A 55 -9.18 13.62 15.87
N ARG A 56 -9.54 12.46 15.33
CA ARG A 56 -8.67 11.28 15.22
C ARG A 56 -7.95 11.16 13.89
N ILE A 57 -8.11 12.12 12.99
CA ILE A 57 -7.42 12.18 11.69
C ILE A 57 -6.36 13.26 11.76
N HIS A 58 -5.12 12.88 11.45
CA HIS A 58 -3.97 13.75 11.50
C HIS A 58 -3.31 13.84 10.13
N LEU A 59 -2.69 14.99 9.86
CA LEU A 59 -1.96 15.29 8.63
C LEU A 59 -0.51 15.69 8.99
N PRO A 60 0.31 14.74 9.48
CA PRO A 60 1.69 15.05 9.83
C PRO A 60 2.50 15.41 8.58
N ALA A 61 3.57 16.20 8.77
CA ALA A 61 4.46 16.62 7.70
C ALA A 61 5.79 15.85 7.66
N GLY A 62 5.99 14.87 8.54
CA GLY A 62 7.26 14.18 8.73
C GLY A 62 7.85 13.55 7.45
N HIS A 63 6.99 13.02 6.59
CA HIS A 63 7.40 12.42 5.32
C HIS A 63 7.16 13.33 4.10
N VAL A 64 6.53 14.50 4.30
CA VAL A 64 6.25 15.41 3.17
C VAL A 64 7.56 15.94 2.59
N GLY A 65 7.70 15.79 1.28
CA GLY A 65 8.93 16.18 0.56
C GLY A 65 9.87 15.01 0.28
N THR A 66 9.77 13.90 1.01
CA THR A 66 10.56 12.69 0.78
C THR A 66 10.34 12.16 -0.65
N ARG A 67 11.41 11.77 -1.31
CA ARG A 67 11.38 11.14 -2.63
C ARG A 67 11.54 9.62 -2.48
N LEU A 68 10.61 8.89 -3.07
CA LEU A 68 10.62 7.43 -3.11
C LEU A 68 10.98 6.98 -4.53
N ARG A 69 11.99 6.09 -4.66
CA ARG A 69 12.36 5.46 -5.94
C ARG A 69 11.85 4.03 -5.94
N PHE A 70 11.33 3.60 -7.07
CA PHE A 70 10.76 2.28 -7.28
C PHE A 70 11.66 1.42 -8.20
N ALA A 71 11.48 0.09 -8.13
CA ALA A 71 12.28 -0.86 -8.90
C ALA A 71 12.05 -0.76 -10.41
N ASP A 72 10.91 -0.21 -10.84
CA ASP A 72 10.61 0.08 -12.25
C ASP A 72 11.40 1.31 -12.79
N GLY A 73 12.31 1.87 -12.00
CA GLY A 73 13.17 3.01 -12.35
C GLY A 73 12.49 4.37 -12.17
N THR A 74 11.23 4.43 -11.80
CA THR A 74 10.52 5.70 -11.57
C THR A 74 10.72 6.24 -10.16
N SER A 75 10.42 7.53 -9.95
CA SER A 75 10.44 8.15 -8.64
C SER A 75 9.23 9.07 -8.43
N ALA A 76 8.78 9.17 -7.20
CA ALA A 76 7.68 10.05 -6.83
C ALA A 76 7.95 10.74 -5.50
N ARG A 77 7.40 11.95 -5.33
CA ARG A 77 7.55 12.75 -4.12
C ARG A 77 6.31 12.62 -3.26
N VAL A 78 6.50 12.43 -1.97
CA VAL A 78 5.40 12.50 -0.99
C VAL A 78 4.94 13.96 -0.89
N TYR A 79 3.68 14.24 -1.21
CA TYR A 79 3.11 15.58 -1.08
C TYR A 79 2.16 15.72 0.10
N ARG A 80 1.72 14.61 0.69
CA ARG A 80 0.82 14.59 1.83
C ARG A 80 0.95 13.28 2.60
N GLU A 81 0.73 13.35 3.90
CA GLU A 81 0.55 12.18 4.77
C GLU A 81 -0.80 12.27 5.48
N THR A 82 -1.45 11.14 5.68
CA THR A 82 -2.69 11.02 6.46
C THR A 82 -2.55 9.87 7.43
N VAL A 83 -2.84 10.11 8.69
CA VAL A 83 -2.76 9.11 9.77
C VAL A 83 -4.05 9.12 10.55
N VAL A 84 -4.52 7.95 10.97
CA VAL A 84 -5.66 7.79 11.88
C VAL A 84 -5.18 7.21 13.20
N ASP A 85 -5.58 7.86 14.27
CA ASP A 85 -5.35 7.35 15.61
C ASP A 85 -6.30 6.17 15.91
N ARG A 86 -5.79 4.94 15.84
CA ARG A 86 -6.53 3.67 16.04
C ARG A 86 -5.84 2.72 17.01
N GLY A 87 -5.03 3.11 17.88
CA GLY A 87 -4.33 2.17 18.77
C GLY A 87 -3.37 1.22 18.03
N ALA A 88 -2.90 0.19 18.70
CA ALA A 88 -1.88 -0.72 18.17
C ALA A 88 -2.41 -1.59 17.02
N THR A 89 -1.66 -1.63 15.92
CA THR A 89 -1.91 -2.51 14.77
C THR A 89 -1.52 -3.94 15.14
N LYS A 90 -2.44 -4.89 14.97
CA LYS A 90 -2.24 -6.30 15.35
C LYS A 90 -1.73 -7.15 14.19
N ASP A 91 -2.19 -6.87 12.99
CA ASP A 91 -1.87 -7.60 11.76
C ASP A 91 -1.44 -6.61 10.67
N PRO A 92 -0.22 -6.02 10.80
CA PRO A 92 0.22 -4.97 9.90
C PRO A 92 0.41 -5.47 8.48
N CYS A 93 0.04 -4.63 7.51
CA CYS A 93 0.40 -4.83 6.12
C CYS A 93 0.58 -3.50 5.40
N VAL A 94 1.39 -3.53 4.34
CA VAL A 94 1.55 -2.40 3.44
C VAL A 94 0.75 -2.66 2.18
N LEU A 95 -0.06 -1.69 1.77
CA LEU A 95 -0.75 -1.69 0.49
C LEU A 95 -0.13 -0.62 -0.40
N VAL A 96 0.26 -1.00 -1.61
CA VAL A 96 0.68 -0.06 -2.66
C VAL A 96 -0.38 -0.07 -3.76
N VAL A 97 -0.86 1.11 -4.14
CA VAL A 97 -1.81 1.28 -5.26
C VAL A 97 -1.17 2.19 -6.29
N GLU A 98 -1.26 1.83 -7.56
CA GLU A 98 -0.83 2.64 -8.69
C GLU A 98 -1.99 2.86 -9.67
N PHE A 99 -2.04 4.04 -10.29
CA PHE A 99 -2.98 4.34 -11.38
C PHE A 99 -2.50 5.54 -12.20
N ARG A 100 -3.00 5.65 -13.43
CA ARG A 100 -2.76 6.80 -14.31
C ARG A 100 -4.08 7.50 -14.63
N LEU A 101 -4.15 8.81 -14.39
CA LEU A 101 -5.35 9.60 -14.66
C LEU A 101 -5.56 9.78 -16.16
N ARG A 102 -6.85 9.75 -16.57
CA ARG A 102 -7.30 10.06 -17.91
C ARG A 102 -7.32 11.58 -18.11
N ALA A 103 -6.85 12.05 -19.24
CA ALA A 103 -6.95 13.46 -19.68
C ALA A 103 -6.31 14.51 -18.73
N VAL A 104 -5.47 14.12 -17.76
CA VAL A 104 -4.75 15.05 -16.91
C VAL A 104 -3.35 15.30 -17.47
N ARG A 105 -3.05 16.57 -17.81
CA ARG A 105 -1.74 17.01 -18.31
C ARG A 105 -1.35 18.35 -17.68
N GLY A 106 -0.06 18.62 -17.59
CA GLY A 106 0.46 19.89 -17.11
C GLY A 106 -0.04 20.23 -15.70
N TRP A 107 -0.55 21.43 -15.50
CA TRP A 107 -1.04 21.91 -14.20
C TRP A 107 -2.35 21.25 -13.74
N GLY A 108 -3.02 20.48 -14.56
CA GLY A 108 -4.11 19.58 -14.13
C GLY A 108 -3.69 18.59 -13.05
N HIS A 109 -2.40 18.20 -13.00
CA HIS A 109 -1.85 17.40 -11.90
C HIS A 109 -1.85 18.15 -10.56
N ALA A 110 -1.69 19.47 -10.57
CA ALA A 110 -1.81 20.29 -9.38
C ALA A 110 -3.26 20.36 -8.88
N ALA A 111 -4.22 20.54 -9.80
CA ALA A 111 -5.65 20.51 -9.49
C ALA A 111 -6.05 19.17 -8.87
N PHE A 112 -5.62 18.05 -9.44
CA PHE A 112 -5.89 16.72 -8.87
C PHE A 112 -5.35 16.55 -7.43
N ARG A 113 -4.19 17.12 -7.12
CA ARG A 113 -3.68 17.10 -5.73
C ARG A 113 -4.59 17.85 -4.77
N TRP A 114 -5.23 18.92 -5.21
CA TRP A 114 -6.25 19.65 -4.45
C TRP A 114 -7.54 18.82 -4.29
N GLU A 115 -8.03 18.20 -5.38
CA GLU A 115 -9.19 17.31 -5.32
C GLU A 115 -8.92 16.08 -4.43
N SER A 116 -7.66 15.63 -4.32
CA SER A 116 -7.30 14.52 -3.46
C SER A 116 -7.60 14.78 -1.97
N LEU A 117 -7.74 16.05 -1.56
CA LEU A 117 -8.23 16.41 -0.23
C LEU A 117 -9.67 15.95 -0.01
N LEU A 118 -10.50 16.05 -1.05
CA LEU A 118 -11.90 15.60 -1.03
C LEU A 118 -12.02 14.07 -1.03
N ASN A 119 -10.97 13.36 -1.42
CA ASN A 119 -10.94 11.89 -1.43
C ASN A 119 -10.70 11.28 -0.04
N THR A 120 -10.34 12.08 0.98
CA THR A 120 -10.12 11.59 2.35
C THR A 120 -11.31 10.77 2.88
N PRO A 121 -12.59 11.14 2.67
CA PRO A 121 -13.73 10.34 3.07
C PRO A 121 -13.84 8.97 2.41
N LEU A 122 -13.11 8.73 1.31
CA LEU A 122 -13.19 7.49 0.54
C LEU A 122 -12.26 6.37 1.06
N PHE A 123 -11.41 6.62 2.07
CA PHE A 123 -10.51 5.59 2.58
C PHE A 123 -10.30 5.61 4.10
N VAL A 124 -10.30 6.77 4.75
CA VAL A 124 -9.98 6.93 6.18
C VAL A 124 -10.92 6.14 7.09
N GLY A 125 -12.19 6.07 6.72
CA GLY A 125 -13.23 5.36 7.45
C GLY A 125 -13.26 3.85 7.24
N PHE A 126 -12.49 3.30 6.30
CA PHE A 126 -12.44 1.85 6.11
C PHE A 126 -11.87 1.15 7.34
N PRO A 127 -12.43 -0.03 7.72
CA PRO A 127 -11.88 -0.85 8.79
C PRO A 127 -10.41 -1.20 8.54
N GLY A 128 -9.56 -1.00 9.54
CA GLY A 128 -8.14 -1.34 9.44
C GLY A 128 -7.24 -0.27 8.82
N PHE A 129 -7.75 0.83 8.27
CA PHE A 129 -6.89 1.91 7.75
C PHE A 129 -6.07 2.53 8.89
N VAL A 130 -4.76 2.61 8.73
CA VAL A 130 -3.82 3.21 9.70
C VAL A 130 -3.25 4.51 9.16
N SER A 131 -2.59 4.45 8.00
CA SER A 131 -1.94 5.63 7.43
C SER A 131 -1.80 5.54 5.91
N LYS A 132 -1.53 6.69 5.26
CA LYS A 132 -1.28 6.80 3.82
C LYS A 132 -0.26 7.88 3.53
N LEU A 133 0.72 7.56 2.70
CA LEU A 133 1.52 8.53 1.96
C LEU A 133 0.94 8.74 0.57
N TRP A 134 0.73 9.98 0.23
CA TRP A 134 0.25 10.41 -1.08
C TRP A 134 1.44 10.81 -1.94
N LEU A 135 1.63 10.11 -3.04
CA LEU A 135 2.74 10.34 -3.94
C LEU A 135 2.26 11.15 -5.15
N ALA A 136 3.03 12.17 -5.50
CA ALA A 136 2.82 12.92 -6.73
C ALA A 136 3.02 11.98 -7.94
N ASN A 137 2.54 12.42 -9.11
CA ASN A 137 2.80 11.66 -10.33
C ASN A 137 4.30 11.50 -10.58
N ASP A 138 4.67 10.30 -11.01
CA ASP A 138 6.02 9.97 -11.45
C ASP A 138 6.31 10.52 -12.87
N GLU A 139 7.51 10.24 -13.39
CA GLU A 139 7.97 10.65 -14.72
C GLU A 139 7.11 10.09 -15.87
N ARG A 140 6.34 9.00 -15.58
CA ARG A 140 5.41 8.36 -16.54
C ARG A 140 3.96 8.78 -16.32
N GLY A 141 3.71 9.78 -15.44
CA GLY A 141 2.37 10.30 -15.12
C GLY A 141 1.52 9.36 -14.27
N ARG A 142 2.14 8.40 -13.56
CA ARG A 142 1.45 7.48 -12.66
C ARG A 142 1.44 8.02 -11.25
N TYR A 143 0.31 7.89 -10.59
CA TYR A 143 0.14 8.20 -9.18
C TYR A 143 0.26 6.93 -8.36
N ARG A 144 0.88 7.05 -7.17
CA ARG A 144 0.94 5.96 -6.21
C ARG A 144 0.47 6.39 -4.83
N GLY A 145 -0.07 5.44 -4.09
CA GLY A 145 -0.34 5.56 -2.66
C GLY A 145 0.36 4.44 -1.93
N LEU A 146 1.09 4.77 -0.87
CA LEU A 146 1.69 3.80 0.05
C LEU A 146 0.90 3.87 1.36
N TYR A 147 0.26 2.77 1.73
CA TYR A 147 -0.64 2.71 2.88
C TYR A 147 -0.15 1.71 3.91
N GLU A 148 -0.49 1.95 5.18
CA GLU A 148 -0.46 0.95 6.23
C GLU A 148 -1.88 0.58 6.65
N TRP A 149 -2.10 -0.72 6.83
CA TRP A 149 -3.38 -1.29 7.24
C TRP A 149 -3.19 -2.30 8.38
N ASP A 150 -4.25 -2.47 9.15
CA ASP A 150 -4.41 -3.56 10.11
C ASP A 150 -5.32 -4.62 9.50
N GLY A 151 -4.73 -5.64 8.89
CA GLY A 151 -5.37 -6.76 8.23
C GLY A 151 -5.25 -6.73 6.69
N PRO A 152 -4.49 -7.69 6.09
CA PRO A 152 -4.28 -7.77 4.65
C PRO A 152 -5.59 -7.89 3.84
N ARG A 153 -6.56 -8.65 4.34
CA ARG A 153 -7.89 -8.77 3.71
C ARG A 153 -8.64 -7.45 3.67
N ARG A 154 -8.56 -6.65 4.75
CA ARG A 154 -9.19 -5.32 4.80
C ARG A 154 -8.55 -4.36 3.81
N ALA A 155 -7.23 -4.41 3.66
CA ALA A 155 -6.49 -3.65 2.67
C ALA A 155 -6.92 -4.03 1.24
N GLU A 156 -7.06 -5.32 0.96
CA GLU A 156 -7.52 -5.83 -0.32
C GLU A 156 -8.98 -5.42 -0.63
N ASP A 157 -9.89 -5.58 0.34
CA ASP A 157 -11.29 -5.17 0.18
C ASP A 157 -11.42 -3.69 -0.14
N TYR A 158 -10.60 -2.84 0.52
CA TYR A 158 -10.51 -1.43 0.19
C TYR A 158 -10.02 -1.22 -1.25
N ALA A 159 -8.91 -1.84 -1.65
CA ALA A 159 -8.35 -1.68 -2.99
C ALA A 159 -9.38 -2.06 -4.07
N ARG A 160 -10.10 -3.16 -3.88
CA ARG A 160 -11.15 -3.65 -4.78
C ARG A 160 -12.39 -2.75 -4.81
N ALA A 161 -12.75 -2.12 -3.67
CA ALA A 161 -13.83 -1.12 -3.61
C ALA A 161 -13.42 0.19 -4.31
N LEU A 162 -12.21 0.68 -4.01
CA LEU A 162 -11.66 1.90 -4.60
C LEU A 162 -11.50 1.79 -6.11
N TRP A 163 -11.18 0.60 -6.63
CA TRP A 163 -11.02 0.35 -8.06
C TRP A 163 -12.22 0.87 -8.87
N ARG A 164 -13.44 0.70 -8.37
CA ARG A 164 -14.66 1.18 -9.04
C ARG A 164 -14.68 2.70 -9.21
N VAL A 165 -14.20 3.44 -8.20
CA VAL A 165 -14.10 4.90 -8.26
C VAL A 165 -12.93 5.33 -9.17
N LEU A 166 -11.77 4.72 -8.99
CA LEU A 166 -10.60 5.03 -9.81
C LEU A 166 -10.84 4.75 -11.28
N ALA A 167 -11.57 3.69 -11.63
CA ALA A 167 -11.86 3.33 -13.02
C ALA A 167 -12.63 4.42 -13.78
N LEU A 168 -13.37 5.29 -13.07
CA LEU A 168 -14.09 6.42 -13.68
C LEU A 168 -13.15 7.50 -14.21
N VAL A 169 -11.99 7.68 -13.56
CA VAL A 169 -11.05 8.77 -13.84
C VAL A 169 -9.70 8.30 -14.38
N SER A 170 -9.44 7.00 -14.35
CA SER A 170 -8.16 6.42 -14.76
C SER A 170 -8.19 5.87 -16.19
N VAL A 171 -7.01 5.77 -16.78
CA VAL A 171 -6.78 5.05 -18.03
C VAL A 171 -7.11 3.57 -17.81
N PRO A 172 -7.92 2.93 -18.67
CA PRO A 172 -8.19 1.50 -18.57
C PRO A 172 -6.90 0.67 -18.50
N GLY A 173 -6.86 -0.33 -17.61
CA GLY A 173 -5.70 -1.19 -17.40
C GLY A 173 -4.51 -0.55 -16.67
N SER A 174 -4.67 0.67 -16.12
CA SER A 174 -3.59 1.35 -15.38
C SER A 174 -3.72 1.29 -13.88
N ILE A 175 -4.76 0.66 -13.36
CA ILE A 175 -4.97 0.53 -11.92
C ILE A 175 -4.35 -0.79 -11.47
N HIS A 176 -3.39 -0.70 -10.55
CA HIS A 176 -2.70 -1.86 -9.98
C HIS A 176 -2.66 -1.73 -8.46
N TYR A 177 -2.67 -2.85 -7.75
CA TYR A 177 -2.41 -2.86 -6.32
C TYR A 177 -1.64 -4.10 -5.90
N THR A 178 -0.92 -3.98 -4.79
CA THR A 178 -0.20 -5.09 -4.15
C THR A 178 -0.35 -4.94 -2.64
N VAL A 179 -0.65 -6.03 -1.94
CA VAL A 179 -0.66 -6.09 -0.47
C VAL A 179 0.53 -6.90 0.00
N LEU A 180 1.27 -6.37 0.95
CA LEU A 180 2.47 -6.94 1.55
C LEU A 180 2.17 -7.24 3.03
N PRO A 181 1.72 -8.45 3.38
CA PRO A 181 1.43 -8.83 4.74
C PRO A 181 2.66 -8.81 5.65
N GLY A 182 2.44 -8.56 6.95
CA GLY A 182 3.49 -8.61 7.97
C GLY A 182 4.46 -7.42 7.96
N LEU A 183 4.30 -6.45 7.06
CA LEU A 183 5.17 -5.29 6.96
C LEU A 183 4.49 -4.02 7.51
N ARG A 184 5.29 -3.18 8.18
CA ARG A 184 4.91 -1.82 8.54
C ARG A 184 5.46 -0.83 7.52
N ARG A 185 4.71 0.23 7.25
CA ARG A 185 5.11 1.29 6.31
C ARG A 185 6.48 1.89 6.66
N ASP A 186 6.69 2.21 7.93
CA ASP A 186 7.92 2.86 8.37
C ASP A 186 9.14 1.92 8.30
N GLU A 187 8.93 0.61 8.46
CA GLU A 187 9.98 -0.40 8.23
C GLU A 187 10.38 -0.46 6.75
N VAL A 188 9.39 -0.43 5.84
CA VAL A 188 9.62 -0.40 4.39
C VAL A 188 10.34 0.88 3.97
N LEU A 189 10.06 2.02 4.61
CA LEU A 189 10.74 3.28 4.34
C LEU A 189 12.16 3.30 4.90
N ALA A 190 12.38 2.77 6.10
CA ALA A 190 13.70 2.73 6.74
C ALA A 190 14.65 1.74 6.07
N ARG A 191 14.12 0.61 5.60
CA ARG A 191 14.87 -0.46 4.93
C ARG A 191 14.08 -0.92 3.71
N PRO A 192 14.21 -0.22 2.56
CA PRO A 192 13.65 -0.73 1.33
C PRO A 192 14.09 -2.17 1.14
N PRO A 193 13.15 -3.12 0.91
CA PRO A 193 13.49 -4.54 0.84
C PRO A 193 14.60 -4.76 -0.19
N ALA A 194 15.77 -5.17 0.31
CA ALA A 194 16.92 -5.49 -0.53
C ALA A 194 16.54 -6.63 -1.47
N MET A 195 17.01 -6.58 -2.70
CA MET A 195 16.92 -7.69 -3.63
C MET A 195 17.57 -8.92 -3.00
N ALA A 196 16.82 -9.90 -2.55
CA ALA A 196 17.31 -11.26 -2.59
C ALA A 196 17.34 -11.66 -4.08
N GLY A 197 18.52 -11.95 -4.59
CA GLY A 197 18.74 -12.31 -5.99
C GLY A 197 17.75 -13.37 -6.48
N THR A 198 17.49 -13.34 -7.79
CA THR A 198 16.57 -14.20 -8.54
C THR A 198 15.08 -13.87 -8.38
N ALA A 199 14.69 -12.66 -8.80
CA ALA A 199 13.34 -12.50 -9.30
C ALA A 199 13.16 -13.38 -10.54
N ALA A 200 12.19 -14.27 -10.52
CA ALA A 200 11.65 -14.80 -11.76
C ALA A 200 11.28 -13.56 -12.61
N ALA A 201 11.76 -13.49 -13.85
CA ALA A 201 11.76 -12.30 -14.70
C ALA A 201 10.38 -11.72 -15.05
N ASP A 202 9.29 -12.31 -14.56
CA ASP A 202 7.93 -12.04 -14.99
C ASP A 202 7.00 -11.35 -13.97
N VAL A 203 7.46 -11.03 -12.75
CA VAL A 203 6.60 -10.32 -11.80
C VAL A 203 6.92 -8.82 -11.83
N PRO A 204 5.97 -7.96 -12.26
CA PRO A 204 6.18 -6.52 -12.26
C PRO A 204 6.43 -6.02 -10.82
N GLU A 205 7.63 -5.56 -10.53
CA GLU A 205 8.01 -5.06 -9.20
C GLU A 205 7.80 -3.54 -9.06
N TRP A 206 6.85 -2.97 -9.79
CA TRP A 206 6.53 -1.54 -9.80
C TRP A 206 6.25 -0.96 -8.41
N TRP A 207 5.82 -1.78 -7.45
CA TRP A 207 5.49 -1.43 -6.08
C TRP A 207 6.70 -1.41 -5.14
N ARG A 208 7.80 -2.06 -5.52
CA ARG A 208 8.96 -2.25 -4.65
C ARG A 208 9.81 -0.98 -4.58
N LEU A 209 10.01 -0.49 -3.35
CA LEU A 209 10.92 0.63 -3.08
C LEU A 209 12.38 0.18 -3.19
N THR A 210 13.22 1.05 -3.77
CA THR A 210 14.67 0.83 -3.89
C THR A 210 15.48 1.89 -3.17
N LYS A 211 14.91 3.09 -2.97
CA LYS A 211 15.57 4.20 -2.26
C LYS A 211 14.54 5.16 -1.67
N VAL A 212 14.88 5.70 -0.50
CA VAL A 212 14.17 6.79 0.18
C VAL A 212 15.17 7.93 0.41
N SER A 213 14.84 9.17 0.03
CA SER A 213 15.74 10.34 0.12
C SER A 213 15.00 11.66 0.31
#